data_5ca19c47fabc975973f18ede01b23b00
#
_entry.id   5ca19c47fabc975973f18ede01b23b00
#
_cell.length_a   1.000
_cell.length_b   1.000
_cell.length_c   1.000
_cell.angle_alpha   90.00
_cell.angle_beta   90.00
_cell.angle_gamma   90.00
#
_symmetry.space_group_name_H-M   'P 1'
#
loop_
_entity.id
_entity.type
_entity.pdbx_description
1 polymer ?
#
loop_
_entity_poly.entity_id
_entity_poly.type
_entity_poly.pdbx_seq_one_letter_code
_entity_poly.pdbx_strand_id
1 'polypeptide(L)'
;MAEANIRVPDLTPVSSANGNEMIPVSQDGNPRKMTTDNIEAYVENKILPVNTNGISDKAVTLDKFSDAAKEYIGSAGNITNYPDDVTLESYNDNGTQKLRIKSSAMEQLLSVGVTFDWNNSGSALTRVGNTDLLATIWDAIAKPVTLNDDGTENQQLEENIQYQTNGQASDLTGAQGQCMVRINQFYIKRVFDTMQRLIELRISLYPLSGYIPHEKFSWGNGRDRIYIGMFEASLVNSKMASVAGQPIYSNVTLATFRSAAAARGAGWHDYDFLTQDLIQTLWYVFFCDMNSEVSLPGYTGGYGSSSWLRPTGRTKVLTSRNGSVAADATNDSDIYNSSSWQDSNKIIANRFLWIENFFGHIWKTMDGITFDGRVSGTKHAWITDDPSKFTSDEATILSTYKDMGIVIPSSPNEAWLKSFGKYFIPVEMGGGGNNYT
;
A
#
# COMPACT_ATOMS: atom_id res chain seq x y z
N MET A 1 40.31 6.89 10.68
CA MET A 1 39.43 7.38 11.77
C MET A 1 38.21 6.47 11.75
N ALA A 2 37.95 5.77 12.86
CA ALA A 2 36.86 4.81 12.92
C ALA A 2 35.53 5.58 12.95
N GLU A 3 34.63 5.28 12.01
CA GLU A 3 33.25 5.74 12.06
C GLU A 3 32.57 5.18 13.32
N ALA A 4 32.16 6.07 14.20
CA ALA A 4 31.34 5.68 15.34
C ALA A 4 29.92 5.40 14.81
N ASN A 5 29.61 4.13 14.61
CA ASN A 5 28.25 3.67 14.40
C ASN A 5 27.46 3.90 15.69
N ILE A 6 26.75 5.01 15.79
CA ILE A 6 25.77 5.24 16.85
C ILE A 6 24.58 4.32 16.54
N ARG A 7 24.46 3.27 17.31
CA ARG A 7 23.27 2.39 17.24
C ARG A 7 22.11 3.10 17.96
N VAL A 8 20.95 3.06 17.35
CA VAL A 8 19.67 3.51 17.95
C VAL A 8 19.35 2.89 19.34
N PRO A 9 20.06 1.84 19.86
CA PRO A 9 19.89 1.30 21.21
C PRO A 9 20.09 2.27 22.37
N ASP A 10 20.77 3.37 22.14
CA ASP A 10 21.20 4.26 23.25
C ASP A 10 20.22 5.40 23.55
N LEU A 11 19.08 5.43 22.87
CA LEU A 11 18.04 6.42 23.11
C LEU A 11 17.01 5.91 24.12
N THR A 12 17.04 6.48 25.31
CA THR A 12 16.05 6.21 26.37
C THR A 12 14.66 6.68 25.94
N PRO A 13 13.61 5.87 26.08
CA PRO A 13 12.25 6.32 25.75
C PRO A 13 11.85 7.48 26.66
N VAL A 14 11.46 8.60 26.09
CA VAL A 14 10.88 9.71 26.83
C VAL A 14 9.43 9.38 27.14
N SER A 15 9.10 9.17 28.41
CA SER A 15 7.75 9.04 28.89
C SER A 15 7.10 10.41 28.97
N SER A 16 5.98 10.56 28.27
CA SER A 16 5.07 11.71 28.27
C SER A 16 5.51 12.91 27.43
N ALA A 17 4.89 13.04 26.25
CA ALA A 17 4.74 14.33 25.61
C ALA A 17 3.25 14.60 25.39
N ASN A 18 2.79 15.76 25.77
CA ASN A 18 1.47 16.26 25.48
C ASN A 18 1.34 16.50 23.98
N GLY A 19 0.61 15.61 23.29
CA GLY A 19 -0.01 15.88 21.98
C GLY A 19 0.92 15.94 20.77
N ASN A 20 2.13 15.44 20.83
CA ASN A 20 3.08 15.56 19.73
C ASN A 20 3.29 14.27 18.96
N GLU A 21 3.37 14.42 17.67
CA GLU A 21 3.58 13.43 16.64
C GLU A 21 4.73 12.49 16.97
N MET A 22 4.46 11.18 16.86
CA MET A 22 5.45 10.15 17.14
C MET A 22 5.87 9.48 15.84
N ILE A 23 7.17 9.44 15.58
CA ILE A 23 7.74 8.81 14.39
C ILE A 23 8.23 7.41 14.76
N PRO A 24 7.78 6.36 14.06
CA PRO A 24 8.30 5.03 14.27
C PRO A 24 9.71 4.89 13.66
N VAL A 25 10.64 4.32 14.42
CA VAL A 25 11.96 3.89 13.92
C VAL A 25 12.14 2.42 14.20
N SER A 26 12.80 1.72 13.28
CA SER A 26 13.12 0.32 13.47
C SER A 26 14.44 0.19 14.23
N GLN A 27 14.45 -0.63 15.28
CA GLN A 27 15.63 -1.07 15.97
C GLN A 27 15.51 -2.58 16.17
N ASP A 28 16.51 -3.31 15.74
CA ASP A 28 16.54 -4.78 15.83
C ASP A 28 15.30 -5.45 15.20
N GLY A 29 14.78 -4.87 14.10
CA GLY A 29 13.59 -5.37 13.41
C GLY A 29 12.26 -5.03 14.07
N ASN A 30 12.25 -4.36 15.22
CA ASN A 30 11.03 -3.91 15.88
C ASN A 30 10.78 -2.40 15.67
N PRO A 31 9.59 -2.01 15.22
CA PRO A 31 9.25 -0.60 15.09
C PRO A 31 9.16 0.05 16.49
N ARG A 32 9.90 1.14 16.68
CA ARG A 32 9.80 2.00 17.85
C ARG A 32 9.34 3.38 17.43
N LYS A 33 8.68 4.08 18.32
CA LYS A 33 8.21 5.44 18.08
C LYS A 33 9.26 6.44 18.53
N MET A 34 9.62 7.38 17.67
CA MET A 34 10.42 8.55 18.04
C MET A 34 9.53 9.79 18.17
N THR A 35 9.83 10.64 19.11
CA THR A 35 9.23 11.98 19.22
C THR A 35 9.95 12.93 18.26
N THR A 36 9.32 14.07 17.96
CA THR A 36 9.93 15.18 17.21
C THR A 36 11.28 15.58 17.80
N ASP A 37 11.38 15.57 19.13
CA ASP A 37 12.63 15.91 19.86
C ASP A 37 13.77 14.93 19.54
N ASN A 38 13.45 13.66 19.30
CA ASN A 38 14.43 12.62 18.94
C ASN A 38 14.87 12.71 17.49
N ILE A 39 14.01 13.22 16.61
CA ILE A 39 14.39 13.51 15.22
C ILE A 39 15.31 14.72 15.16
N GLU A 40 15.00 15.77 15.92
CA GLU A 40 15.87 16.92 16.05
C GLU A 40 17.25 16.48 16.53
N ALA A 41 17.34 15.62 17.55
CA ALA A 41 18.60 15.05 18.01
C ALA A 41 19.32 14.17 16.98
N TYR A 42 18.59 13.41 16.18
CA TYR A 42 19.18 12.61 15.08
C TYR A 42 19.70 13.49 13.95
N VAL A 43 18.94 14.51 13.58
CA VAL A 43 19.34 15.51 12.58
C VAL A 43 20.56 16.30 13.06
N GLU A 44 20.56 16.73 14.32
CA GLU A 44 21.68 17.43 14.96
C GLU A 44 22.98 16.60 14.97
N ASN A 45 22.87 15.31 15.30
CA ASN A 45 24.05 14.43 15.37
C ASN A 45 24.57 13.91 14.02
N LYS A 46 23.73 13.83 13.00
CA LYS A 46 24.11 13.29 11.68
C LYS A 46 24.32 14.36 10.63
N ILE A 47 23.63 15.49 10.74
CA ILE A 47 23.57 16.50 9.67
C ILE A 47 24.34 17.78 10.05
N LEU A 48 24.47 18.08 11.35
CA LEU A 48 25.16 19.28 11.80
C LEU A 48 26.24 18.92 12.82
N PRO A 49 27.48 19.40 12.67
CA PRO A 49 28.48 19.34 13.73
C PRO A 49 28.14 20.40 14.80
N VAL A 50 27.06 20.19 15.55
CA VAL A 50 26.63 21.10 16.61
C VAL A 50 27.19 20.61 17.94
N ASN A 51 27.83 21.52 18.68
CA ASN A 51 28.24 21.26 20.05
C ASN A 51 27.01 21.26 20.95
N THR A 52 26.54 20.05 21.31
CA THR A 52 25.28 19.82 22.01
C THR A 52 25.28 20.20 23.50
N ASN A 53 26.41 20.67 24.06
CA ASN A 53 26.48 21.12 25.45
C ASN A 53 25.74 22.46 25.65
N GLY A 54 24.44 22.39 25.85
CA GLY A 54 23.65 23.58 26.20
C GLY A 54 22.32 23.76 25.45
N ILE A 55 21.86 22.78 24.67
CA ILE A 55 20.54 22.84 24.07
C ILE A 55 19.51 22.37 25.10
N SER A 56 19.05 23.28 25.93
CA SER A 56 17.98 23.03 26.92
C SER A 56 16.61 23.46 26.40
N ASP A 57 16.54 24.19 25.29
CA ASP A 57 15.32 24.66 24.67
C ASP A 57 15.20 24.16 23.23
N LYS A 58 13.98 23.88 22.81
CA LYS A 58 13.59 23.38 21.49
C LYS A 58 13.96 24.31 20.30
N ALA A 59 14.69 25.38 20.55
CA ALA A 59 15.16 26.34 19.55
C ALA A 59 16.67 26.33 19.46
N VAL A 60 17.20 25.97 18.31
CA VAL A 60 18.60 26.21 17.97
C VAL A 60 18.71 27.66 17.47
N THR A 61 19.34 28.52 18.27
CA THR A 61 19.62 29.90 17.84
C THR A 61 20.91 29.92 17.00
N LEU A 62 21.03 30.89 16.12
CA LEU A 62 22.25 31.10 15.29
C LEU A 62 23.55 31.11 16.12
N ASP A 63 23.49 31.57 17.38
CA ASP A 63 24.63 31.63 18.27
C ASP A 63 25.17 30.26 18.71
N LYS A 64 24.35 29.20 18.57
CA LYS A 64 24.73 27.82 18.90
C LYS A 64 25.41 27.07 17.76
N PHE A 65 25.49 27.65 16.56
CA PHE A 65 26.22 27.06 15.44
C PHE A 65 27.72 27.38 15.54
N SER A 66 28.55 26.45 15.06
CA SER A 66 29.98 26.73 14.87
C SER A 66 30.17 27.90 13.87
N ASP A 67 31.27 28.62 14.00
CA ASP A 67 31.54 29.75 13.10
C ASP A 67 31.58 29.33 11.62
N ALA A 68 32.01 28.12 11.31
CA ALA A 68 31.94 27.54 9.98
C ALA A 68 30.51 27.34 9.49
N ALA A 69 29.58 26.97 10.38
CA ALA A 69 28.16 26.84 10.03
C ALA A 69 27.49 28.22 9.88
N LYS A 70 27.92 29.23 10.66
CA LYS A 70 27.43 30.62 10.54
C LYS A 70 27.85 31.26 9.22
N GLU A 71 29.03 30.91 8.67
CA GLU A 71 29.51 31.38 7.39
C GLU A 71 28.65 30.89 6.22
N TYR A 72 28.08 29.69 6.32
CA TYR A 72 27.10 29.15 5.39
C TYR A 72 25.69 29.73 5.54
N ILE A 73 25.36 30.27 6.72
CA ILE A 73 24.07 30.90 7.00
C ILE A 73 24.23 32.39 6.71
N GLY A 74 24.45 32.78 5.51
CA GLY A 74 24.68 34.20 5.16
C GLY A 74 23.72 35.16 5.88
N SER A 75 24.05 36.46 5.94
CA SER A 75 23.35 37.52 6.64
C SER A 75 21.85 37.68 6.32
N ALA A 76 21.32 36.95 5.38
CA ALA A 76 19.90 36.88 4.98
C ALA A 76 19.11 35.75 5.63
N GLY A 77 19.71 34.90 6.45
CA GLY A 77 18.98 33.83 7.17
C GLY A 77 18.42 32.68 6.32
N ASN A 78 18.81 32.58 5.06
CA ASN A 78 18.44 31.46 4.20
C ASN A 78 19.67 30.57 3.97
N ILE A 79 19.60 29.34 4.44
CA ILE A 79 20.57 28.32 4.05
C ILE A 79 20.15 27.77 2.69
N THR A 80 20.89 28.13 1.65
CA THR A 80 20.76 27.56 0.33
C THR A 80 21.87 26.53 0.14
N ASN A 81 21.52 25.27 0.07
CA ASN A 81 22.35 24.13 -0.26
C ASN A 81 23.31 23.64 0.84
N TYR A 82 22.87 22.64 1.56
CA TYR A 82 23.76 21.68 2.19
C TYR A 82 24.22 20.64 1.14
N PRO A 83 25.43 20.08 1.26
CA PRO A 83 25.95 19.12 0.27
C PRO A 83 25.05 17.87 0.07
N ASP A 84 24.10 17.63 0.95
CA ASP A 84 23.20 16.47 0.97
C ASP A 84 21.74 16.83 0.68
N ASP A 85 21.46 17.94 -0.02
CA ASP A 85 20.12 18.43 -0.39
C ASP A 85 19.14 18.72 0.79
N VAL A 86 19.60 18.69 2.03
CA VAL A 86 18.80 19.10 3.17
C VAL A 86 18.72 20.61 3.26
N THR A 87 17.58 21.17 2.92
CA THR A 87 17.36 22.61 2.95
C THR A 87 16.72 23.01 4.29
N LEU A 88 17.43 23.85 5.05
CA LEU A 88 16.89 24.51 6.23
C LEU A 88 16.26 25.85 5.83
N GLU A 89 15.26 26.27 6.57
CA GLU A 89 14.68 27.60 6.48
C GLU A 89 14.65 28.27 7.85
N SER A 90 14.96 29.56 7.87
CA SER A 90 14.74 30.35 9.06
C SER A 90 13.30 30.82 9.13
N TYR A 91 12.73 30.85 10.32
CA TYR A 91 11.44 31.45 10.59
C TYR A 91 11.49 32.26 11.88
N ASN A 92 10.61 33.24 11.97
CA ASN A 92 10.51 34.08 13.17
C ASN A 92 9.41 33.53 14.08
N ASP A 93 9.77 33.18 15.31
CA ASP A 93 8.83 32.79 16.34
C ASP A 93 8.89 33.81 17.47
N ASN A 94 7.90 34.68 17.54
CA ASN A 94 7.79 35.73 18.54
C ASN A 94 9.06 36.60 18.69
N GLY A 95 9.67 37.00 17.59
CA GLY A 95 10.89 37.81 17.58
C GLY A 95 12.20 37.02 17.65
N THR A 96 12.12 35.70 17.80
CA THR A 96 13.29 34.81 17.81
C THR A 96 13.44 34.15 16.46
N GLN A 97 14.60 34.26 15.83
CA GLN A 97 14.93 33.51 14.62
C GLN A 97 15.22 32.05 14.97
N LYS A 98 14.45 31.15 14.35
CA LYS A 98 14.59 29.71 14.50
C LYS A 98 14.86 29.06 13.16
N LEU A 99 15.47 27.88 13.17
CA LEU A 99 15.69 27.06 11.98
C LEU A 99 14.79 25.82 12.03
N ARG A 100 14.29 25.42 10.88
CA ARG A 100 13.58 24.15 10.70
C ARG A 100 13.95 23.53 9.34
N ILE A 101 13.80 22.23 9.25
CA ILE A 101 13.90 21.56 7.95
C ILE A 101 12.71 22.00 7.10
N LYS A 102 12.96 22.41 5.87
CA LYS A 102 11.88 22.76 4.92
C LYS A 102 10.95 21.56 4.73
N SER A 103 9.67 21.81 4.64
CA SER A 103 8.66 20.76 4.39
C SER A 103 8.96 19.96 3.13
N SER A 104 9.51 20.58 2.10
CA SER A 104 9.95 19.89 0.88
C SER A 104 11.13 18.94 1.11
N ALA A 105 12.07 19.32 1.96
CA ALA A 105 13.19 18.46 2.33
C ALA A 105 12.72 17.27 3.20
N MET A 106 11.83 17.53 4.15
CA MET A 106 11.18 16.45 4.94
C MET A 106 10.43 15.47 4.04
N GLU A 107 9.71 15.99 3.05
CA GLU A 107 9.04 15.14 2.07
C GLU A 107 10.03 14.28 1.28
N GLN A 108 11.12 14.84 0.81
CA GLN A 108 12.16 14.09 0.09
C GLN A 108 12.83 13.02 0.96
N LEU A 109 13.02 13.28 2.25
CA LEU A 109 13.68 12.35 3.18
C LEU A 109 12.75 11.23 3.67
N LEU A 110 11.46 11.53 3.91
CA LEU A 110 10.55 10.65 4.64
C LEU A 110 9.40 10.10 3.77
N SER A 111 9.45 10.33 2.47
CA SER A 111 8.51 9.74 1.53
C SER A 111 9.19 9.12 0.33
N VAL A 112 8.48 8.21 -0.31
CA VAL A 112 8.86 7.62 -1.59
C VAL A 112 7.62 7.51 -2.46
N GLY A 113 7.80 7.63 -3.76
CA GLY A 113 6.69 7.59 -4.69
C GLY A 113 7.09 7.45 -6.15
N VAL A 114 6.12 7.76 -6.99
CA VAL A 114 6.25 7.70 -8.45
C VAL A 114 5.53 8.88 -9.11
N THR A 115 6.00 9.25 -10.29
CA THR A 115 5.28 10.15 -11.21
C THR A 115 4.82 9.40 -12.44
N PHE A 116 3.68 9.83 -12.98
CA PHE A 116 3.03 9.30 -14.17
C PHE A 116 3.19 10.32 -15.31
N ASP A 117 3.75 9.89 -16.44
CA ASP A 117 3.83 10.69 -17.66
C ASP A 117 2.83 10.16 -18.69
N TRP A 118 1.65 10.75 -18.76
CA TRP A 118 0.57 10.36 -19.66
C TRP A 118 0.83 10.70 -21.13
N ASN A 119 1.90 11.40 -21.43
CA ASN A 119 2.35 11.67 -22.82
C ASN A 119 3.26 10.55 -23.33
N ASN A 120 3.75 9.69 -22.44
CA ASN A 120 4.59 8.56 -22.77
C ASN A 120 3.74 7.29 -22.87
N SER A 121 3.89 6.52 -23.93
CA SER A 121 3.19 5.23 -24.11
C SER A 121 3.83 4.08 -23.33
N GLY A 122 4.95 4.30 -22.66
CA GLY A 122 5.62 3.30 -21.84
C GLY A 122 4.90 3.05 -20.52
N SER A 123 5.05 1.86 -19.95
CA SER A 123 4.49 1.51 -18.64
C SER A 123 5.37 1.96 -17.46
N ALA A 124 6.65 2.25 -17.72
CA ALA A 124 7.60 2.62 -16.69
C ALA A 124 7.27 3.98 -16.08
N LEU A 125 7.28 4.05 -14.75
CA LEU A 125 7.08 5.25 -13.97
C LEU A 125 8.45 5.85 -13.56
N THR A 126 8.45 7.06 -13.04
CA THR A 126 9.66 7.69 -12.52
C THR A 126 9.62 7.75 -11.01
N ARG A 127 10.70 7.33 -10.36
CA ARG A 127 10.85 7.38 -8.89
C ARG A 127 10.99 8.81 -8.39
N VAL A 128 10.36 9.08 -7.25
CA VAL A 128 10.50 10.35 -6.51
C VAL A 128 10.63 10.07 -5.02
N GLY A 129 11.32 10.97 -4.32
CA GLY A 129 11.57 10.83 -2.88
C GLY A 129 12.73 9.88 -2.56
N ASN A 130 12.77 9.39 -1.34
CA ASN A 130 13.87 8.57 -0.83
C ASN A 130 13.62 7.07 -1.07
N THR A 131 14.31 6.51 -2.03
CA THR A 131 14.20 5.09 -2.40
C THR A 131 14.73 4.14 -1.33
N ASP A 132 15.64 4.59 -0.45
CA ASP A 132 16.20 3.78 0.63
C ASP A 132 15.14 3.42 1.68
N LEU A 133 14.04 4.17 1.71
CA LEU A 133 12.90 3.88 2.58
C LEU A 133 12.08 2.66 2.14
N LEU A 134 12.22 2.18 0.91
CA LEU A 134 11.35 1.12 0.39
C LEU A 134 11.37 -0.13 1.27
N ALA A 135 12.54 -0.61 1.67
CA ALA A 135 12.64 -1.78 2.53
C ALA A 135 11.98 -1.54 3.91
N THR A 136 12.25 -0.39 4.53
CA THR A 136 11.67 -0.01 5.82
C THR A 136 10.14 0.12 5.75
N ILE A 137 9.64 0.73 4.68
CA ILE A 137 8.20 0.90 4.46
C ILE A 137 7.53 -0.46 4.26
N TRP A 138 8.14 -1.36 3.47
CA TRP A 138 7.65 -2.72 3.31
C TRP A 138 7.46 -3.43 4.64
N ASP A 139 8.50 -3.40 5.46
CA ASP A 139 8.50 -4.10 6.75
C ASP A 139 7.53 -3.48 7.76
N ALA A 140 7.33 -2.18 7.69
CA ALA A 140 6.40 -1.47 8.58
C ALA A 140 4.93 -1.65 8.16
N ILE A 141 4.65 -1.64 6.86
CA ILE A 141 3.27 -1.62 6.35
C ILE A 141 2.64 -3.01 6.39
N ALA A 142 3.34 -4.08 5.96
CA ALA A 142 2.71 -5.37 5.75
C ALA A 142 3.35 -6.50 6.58
N LYS A 143 2.51 -7.37 7.13
CA LYS A 143 2.92 -8.60 7.83
C LYS A 143 1.96 -9.75 7.55
N PRO A 144 2.47 -10.96 7.29
CA PRO A 144 1.64 -12.15 7.18
C PRO A 144 1.25 -12.66 8.56
N VAL A 145 -0.03 -12.96 8.75
CA VAL A 145 -0.59 -13.39 10.04
C VAL A 145 -1.64 -14.47 9.84
N THR A 146 -2.00 -15.19 10.91
CA THR A 146 -3.27 -15.91 10.99
C THR A 146 -4.25 -15.16 11.88
N LEU A 147 -5.50 -15.10 11.47
CA LEU A 147 -6.56 -14.31 12.11
C LEU A 147 -7.72 -15.20 12.52
N ASN A 148 -8.15 -15.10 13.76
CA ASN A 148 -9.33 -15.77 14.26
C ASN A 148 -10.61 -15.11 13.73
N ASP A 149 -11.74 -15.82 13.78
CA ASP A 149 -13.05 -15.30 13.32
C ASP A 149 -13.51 -14.06 14.10
N ASP A 150 -13.05 -13.88 15.34
CA ASP A 150 -13.31 -12.70 16.17
C ASP A 150 -12.43 -11.48 15.84
N GLY A 151 -11.53 -11.60 14.85
CA GLY A 151 -10.61 -10.54 14.43
C GLY A 151 -9.33 -10.43 15.24
N THR A 152 -9.08 -11.33 16.19
CA THR A 152 -7.80 -11.38 16.93
C THR A 152 -6.73 -12.10 16.13
N GLU A 153 -5.49 -11.57 16.14
CA GLU A 153 -4.35 -12.26 15.56
C GLU A 153 -3.99 -13.47 16.43
N ASN A 154 -3.87 -14.63 15.79
CA ASN A 154 -3.42 -15.84 16.46
C ASN A 154 -1.89 -15.95 16.37
N GLN A 155 -1.32 -15.84 15.17
CA GLN A 155 0.10 -15.99 14.95
C GLN A 155 0.61 -14.96 13.92
N GLN A 156 1.82 -14.49 14.09
CA GLN A 156 2.56 -13.81 13.05
C GLN A 156 3.47 -14.83 12.36
N LEU A 157 3.47 -14.79 11.02
CA LEU A 157 4.28 -15.66 10.19
C LEU A 157 5.58 -14.96 9.81
N GLU A 158 6.57 -15.76 9.41
CA GLU A 158 7.81 -15.27 8.80
C GLU A 158 7.57 -14.74 7.38
N GLU A 159 8.58 -14.16 6.76
CA GLU A 159 8.54 -13.84 5.35
C GLU A 159 8.29 -15.09 4.50
N ASN A 160 8.92 -16.20 4.84
CA ASN A 160 8.52 -17.52 4.40
C ASN A 160 7.35 -18.00 5.25
N ILE A 161 6.14 -17.85 4.74
CA ILE A 161 4.89 -18.15 5.44
C ILE A 161 4.72 -19.61 5.87
N GLN A 162 5.62 -20.52 5.47
CA GLN A 162 5.63 -21.88 5.98
C GLN A 162 6.10 -21.97 7.44
N TYR A 163 6.61 -20.87 7.99
CA TYR A 163 7.10 -20.78 9.35
C TYR A 163 6.46 -19.60 10.09
N GLN A 164 6.29 -19.80 11.38
CA GLN A 164 5.92 -18.76 12.34
C GLN A 164 7.17 -18.04 12.82
N THR A 165 7.04 -16.83 13.36
CA THR A 165 8.15 -16.05 13.90
C THR A 165 8.87 -16.72 15.09
N ASN A 166 8.29 -17.74 15.68
CA ASN A 166 8.92 -18.60 16.69
C ASN A 166 9.70 -19.78 16.10
N GLY A 167 9.81 -19.89 14.77
CA GLY A 167 10.51 -20.95 14.04
C GLY A 167 9.72 -22.25 13.86
N GLN A 168 8.49 -22.34 14.36
CA GLN A 168 7.63 -23.51 14.16
C GLN A 168 7.00 -23.51 12.76
N ALA A 169 6.67 -24.69 12.23
CA ALA A 169 5.91 -24.78 11.00
C ALA A 169 4.52 -24.13 11.16
N SER A 170 4.10 -23.36 10.16
CA SER A 170 2.77 -22.76 10.14
C SER A 170 1.74 -23.73 9.58
N ASP A 171 0.52 -23.62 10.06
CA ASP A 171 -0.65 -24.27 9.47
C ASP A 171 -1.41 -23.27 8.60
N LEU A 172 -1.38 -23.47 7.30
CA LEU A 172 -2.06 -22.62 6.32
C LEU A 172 -3.42 -23.19 5.88
N THR A 173 -3.90 -24.27 6.52
CA THR A 173 -5.18 -24.93 6.17
C THR A 173 -6.39 -24.32 6.86
N GLY A 174 -6.17 -23.40 7.78
CA GLY A 174 -7.22 -22.72 8.54
C GLY A 174 -7.46 -23.24 9.95
N ALA A 175 -6.77 -24.31 10.39
CA ALA A 175 -6.88 -24.80 11.76
C ALA A 175 -6.32 -23.80 12.80
N GLN A 176 -5.41 -22.93 12.35
CA GLN A 176 -4.82 -21.84 13.15
C GLN A 176 -5.35 -20.44 12.77
N GLY A 177 -6.58 -20.39 12.25
CA GLY A 177 -7.20 -19.14 11.76
C GLY A 177 -7.02 -18.92 10.26
N GLN A 178 -7.54 -17.81 9.78
CA GLN A 178 -7.45 -17.42 8.36
C GLN A 178 -6.08 -16.85 8.03
N CYS A 179 -5.51 -17.24 6.89
CA CYS A 179 -4.25 -16.71 6.43
C CYS A 179 -4.48 -15.29 5.87
N MET A 180 -3.97 -14.30 6.54
CA MET A 180 -4.22 -12.90 6.21
C MET A 180 -2.92 -12.11 6.10
N VAL A 181 -2.98 -11.03 5.37
CA VAL A 181 -1.96 -9.99 5.37
C VAL A 181 -2.49 -8.83 6.19
N ARG A 182 -1.85 -8.55 7.31
CA ARG A 182 -2.08 -7.30 8.05
C ARG A 182 -1.44 -6.16 7.30
N ILE A 183 -2.19 -5.12 7.00
CA ILE A 183 -1.67 -3.85 6.48
C ILE A 183 -1.86 -2.77 7.54
N ASN A 184 -0.77 -2.19 7.99
CA ASN A 184 -0.77 -1.06 8.93
C ASN A 184 -1.05 0.24 8.20
N GLN A 185 -1.59 1.22 8.93
CA GLN A 185 -1.84 2.56 8.40
C GLN A 185 -0.55 3.19 7.86
N PHE A 186 -0.69 3.84 6.73
CA PHE A 186 0.31 4.71 6.12
C PHE A 186 -0.36 5.95 5.51
N TYR A 187 0.46 6.93 5.19
CA TYR A 187 0.00 8.21 4.66
C TYR A 187 0.31 8.31 3.17
N ILE A 188 -0.58 8.95 2.44
CA ILE A 188 -0.46 9.14 1.00
C ILE A 188 -0.59 10.61 0.62
N LYS A 189 0.08 10.97 -0.46
CA LYS A 189 -0.12 12.21 -1.19
C LYS A 189 -0.36 11.89 -2.66
N ARG A 190 -1.44 12.42 -3.21
CA ARG A 190 -1.77 12.34 -4.63
C ARG A 190 -1.81 13.74 -5.21
N VAL A 191 -1.13 13.96 -6.34
CA VAL A 191 -1.15 15.21 -7.07
C VAL A 191 -1.81 14.97 -8.42
N PHE A 192 -2.71 15.87 -8.80
CA PHE A 192 -3.47 15.78 -10.03
C PHE A 192 -3.19 17.01 -10.91
N ASP A 193 -3.25 16.83 -12.21
CA ASP A 193 -3.22 17.94 -13.16
C ASP A 193 -4.62 18.57 -13.34
N THR A 194 -4.71 19.55 -14.23
CA THR A 194 -5.97 20.24 -14.52
C THR A 194 -7.05 19.36 -15.14
N MET A 195 -6.66 18.23 -15.73
CA MET A 195 -7.57 17.21 -16.28
C MET A 195 -7.95 16.14 -15.26
N GLN A 196 -7.57 16.31 -14.00
CA GLN A 196 -7.76 15.35 -12.91
C GLN A 196 -7.01 14.02 -13.10
N ARG A 197 -6.01 13.97 -13.97
CA ARG A 197 -5.13 12.82 -14.12
C ARG A 197 -4.14 12.79 -12.95
N LEU A 198 -3.93 11.61 -12.39
CA LEU A 198 -2.93 11.42 -11.33
C LEU A 198 -1.53 11.56 -11.94
N ILE A 199 -0.75 12.54 -11.49
CA ILE A 199 0.59 12.81 -12.00
C ILE A 199 1.69 12.48 -10.99
N GLU A 200 1.38 12.43 -9.70
CA GLU A 200 2.33 12.02 -8.67
C GLU A 200 1.60 11.28 -7.54
N LEU A 201 2.20 10.22 -7.07
CA LEU A 201 1.74 9.41 -5.94
C LEU A 201 2.93 9.17 -5.01
N ARG A 202 2.78 9.54 -3.74
CA ARG A 202 3.78 9.28 -2.70
C ARG A 202 3.16 8.61 -1.50
N ILE A 203 3.97 7.84 -0.81
CA ILE A 203 3.63 7.25 0.50
C ILE A 203 4.67 7.65 1.55
N SER A 204 4.23 7.69 2.80
CA SER A 204 5.06 7.92 3.97
C SER A 204 4.51 7.14 5.17
N LEU A 205 5.39 6.77 6.09
CA LEU A 205 4.97 6.26 7.41
C LEU A 205 4.54 7.38 8.36
N TYR A 206 4.69 8.64 7.95
CA TYR A 206 4.53 9.83 8.78
C TYR A 206 3.48 10.78 8.20
N PRO A 207 2.77 11.53 9.06
CA PRO A 207 1.80 12.55 8.64
C PRO A 207 2.51 13.83 8.16
N LEU A 208 3.17 13.76 7.01
CA LEU A 208 3.84 14.92 6.41
C LEU A 208 2.81 15.94 5.91
N SER A 209 3.28 17.17 5.69
CA SER A 209 2.42 18.25 5.15
C SER A 209 1.81 17.83 3.79
N GLY A 210 0.49 17.88 3.68
CA GLY A 210 -0.24 17.45 2.49
C GLY A 210 -0.46 15.94 2.35
N TYR A 211 -0.01 15.16 3.34
CA TYR A 211 -0.28 13.72 3.41
C TYR A 211 -1.50 13.44 4.29
N ILE A 212 -2.30 12.52 3.85
CA ILE A 212 -3.46 12.01 4.61
C ILE A 212 -3.31 10.50 4.82
N PRO A 213 -3.89 9.92 5.87
CA PRO A 213 -4.02 8.47 5.93
C PRO A 213 -4.68 7.96 4.64
N HIS A 214 -4.23 6.81 4.12
CA HIS A 214 -4.93 6.20 2.99
C HIS A 214 -6.41 6.03 3.35
N GLU A 215 -7.31 6.34 2.43
CA GLU A 215 -8.76 6.43 2.72
C GLU A 215 -9.32 5.14 3.33
N LYS A 216 -8.74 3.99 3.01
CA LYS A 216 -9.11 2.70 3.64
C LYS A 216 -8.97 2.69 5.16
N PHE A 217 -8.09 3.53 5.72
CA PHE A 217 -7.90 3.66 7.17
C PHE A 217 -8.70 4.82 7.78
N SER A 218 -9.10 5.79 6.98
CA SER A 218 -9.72 7.02 7.47
C SER A 218 -11.21 6.89 7.70
N TRP A 219 -11.84 5.85 7.19
CA TRP A 219 -13.27 5.73 7.15
C TRP A 219 -13.84 5.13 8.44
N GLY A 220 -15.03 5.55 8.82
CA GLY A 220 -15.62 5.21 10.10
C GLY A 220 -14.91 5.95 11.25
N ASN A 221 -14.55 5.23 12.31
CA ASN A 221 -13.86 5.79 13.49
C ASN A 221 -12.34 5.82 13.35
N GLY A 222 -11.82 5.62 12.13
CA GLY A 222 -10.39 5.43 11.90
C GLY A 222 -9.92 4.02 12.26
N ARG A 223 -8.89 3.55 11.57
CA ARG A 223 -8.27 2.23 11.78
C ARG A 223 -6.77 2.36 11.69
N ASP A 224 -6.05 1.70 12.58
CA ASP A 224 -4.59 1.64 12.54
C ASP A 224 -4.10 0.48 11.64
N ARG A 225 -4.99 -0.46 11.28
CA ARG A 225 -4.70 -1.63 10.45
C ARG A 225 -5.94 -2.21 9.80
N ILE A 226 -5.72 -2.98 8.75
CA ILE A 226 -6.71 -3.84 8.10
C ILE A 226 -6.09 -5.20 7.81
N TYR A 227 -6.92 -6.16 7.45
CA TYR A 227 -6.49 -7.51 7.08
C TYR A 227 -7.07 -7.88 5.72
N ILE A 228 -6.23 -8.42 4.84
CA ILE A 228 -6.60 -8.84 3.48
C ILE A 228 -6.31 -10.33 3.37
N GLY A 229 -7.18 -11.09 2.74
CA GLY A 229 -6.94 -12.51 2.50
C GLY A 229 -5.62 -12.75 1.76
N MET A 230 -4.78 -13.61 2.32
CA MET A 230 -3.50 -13.99 1.70
C MET A 230 -3.74 -14.83 0.44
N PHE A 231 -4.73 -15.69 0.48
CA PHE A 231 -5.12 -16.56 -0.62
C PHE A 231 -6.46 -16.15 -1.19
N GLU A 232 -6.68 -16.49 -2.45
CA GLU A 232 -7.99 -16.32 -3.09
C GLU A 232 -9.08 -17.02 -2.27
N ALA A 233 -10.29 -16.47 -2.30
CA ALA A 233 -11.37 -16.97 -1.45
C ALA A 233 -11.75 -18.41 -1.79
N SER A 234 -11.92 -19.21 -0.76
CA SER A 234 -12.53 -20.54 -0.81
C SER A 234 -13.77 -20.58 0.08
N LEU A 235 -14.59 -21.63 -0.03
CA LEU A 235 -15.75 -21.84 0.83
C LEU A 235 -15.50 -23.02 1.75
N VAL A 236 -15.35 -22.76 3.04
CA VAL A 236 -15.13 -23.81 4.07
C VAL A 236 -16.22 -23.70 5.12
N ASN A 237 -16.98 -24.77 5.32
CA ASN A 237 -18.10 -24.80 6.25
C ASN A 237 -19.12 -23.66 6.04
N SER A 238 -19.45 -23.37 4.78
CA SER A 238 -20.35 -22.29 4.38
C SER A 238 -19.86 -20.88 4.71
N LYS A 239 -18.59 -20.71 5.07
CA LYS A 239 -17.95 -19.41 5.33
C LYS A 239 -16.87 -19.16 4.29
N MET A 240 -16.74 -17.92 3.82
CA MET A 240 -15.62 -17.52 2.99
C MET A 240 -14.30 -17.67 3.77
N ALA A 241 -13.30 -18.25 3.17
CA ALA A 241 -12.02 -18.56 3.81
C ALA A 241 -10.84 -18.15 2.96
N SER A 242 -9.76 -17.71 3.61
CA SER A 242 -8.44 -17.51 3.03
C SER A 242 -7.49 -18.57 3.60
N VAL A 243 -7.43 -19.72 2.93
CA VAL A 243 -6.65 -20.89 3.35
C VAL A 243 -6.04 -21.59 2.14
N ALA A 244 -4.97 -22.35 2.35
CA ALA A 244 -4.30 -23.07 1.28
C ALA A 244 -4.96 -24.42 0.96
N GLY A 245 -4.87 -24.85 -0.31
CA GLY A 245 -5.27 -26.19 -0.74
C GLY A 245 -6.76 -26.37 -0.94
N GLN A 246 -7.54 -25.31 -1.04
CA GLN A 246 -8.98 -25.39 -1.24
C GLN A 246 -9.38 -24.96 -2.66
N PRO A 247 -10.48 -25.49 -3.21
CA PRO A 247 -11.06 -24.95 -4.44
C PRO A 247 -11.43 -23.49 -4.29
N ILE A 248 -11.18 -22.70 -5.34
CA ILE A 248 -11.59 -21.30 -5.38
C ILE A 248 -13.10 -21.18 -5.37
N TYR A 249 -13.60 -20.29 -4.51
CA TYR A 249 -15.02 -19.96 -4.46
C TYR A 249 -15.35 -18.98 -5.58
N SER A 250 -16.03 -19.47 -6.62
CA SER A 250 -16.30 -18.73 -7.84
C SER A 250 -17.70 -19.09 -8.40
N ASN A 251 -18.10 -18.40 -9.45
CA ASN A 251 -19.34 -18.63 -10.19
C ASN A 251 -20.63 -18.49 -9.32
N VAL A 252 -20.61 -17.52 -8.42
CA VAL A 252 -21.76 -17.16 -7.59
C VAL A 252 -22.01 -15.64 -7.68
N THR A 253 -23.19 -15.21 -7.21
CA THR A 253 -23.53 -13.78 -7.20
C THR A 253 -22.74 -13.01 -6.15
N LEU A 254 -22.56 -11.71 -6.33
CA LEU A 254 -21.94 -10.82 -5.34
C LEU A 254 -22.68 -10.90 -3.98
N ALA A 255 -24.02 -10.99 -3.99
CA ALA A 255 -24.81 -11.17 -2.78
C ALA A 255 -24.45 -12.47 -2.03
N THR A 256 -24.14 -13.54 -2.76
CA THR A 256 -23.71 -14.82 -2.19
C THR A 256 -22.31 -14.70 -1.59
N PHE A 257 -21.38 -13.99 -2.25
CA PHE A 257 -20.07 -13.70 -1.68
C PHE A 257 -20.20 -12.90 -0.36
N ARG A 258 -21.00 -11.81 -0.35
CA ARG A 258 -21.26 -11.04 0.87
C ARG A 258 -21.76 -11.89 2.02
N SER A 259 -22.74 -12.77 1.74
CA SER A 259 -23.32 -13.65 2.76
C SER A 259 -22.27 -14.63 3.31
N ALA A 260 -21.46 -15.22 2.46
CA ALA A 260 -20.41 -16.15 2.86
C ALA A 260 -19.29 -15.46 3.67
N ALA A 261 -18.94 -14.22 3.33
CA ALA A 261 -17.98 -13.41 4.08
C ALA A 261 -18.54 -13.04 5.47
N ALA A 262 -19.76 -12.48 5.51
CA ALA A 262 -20.44 -12.10 6.77
C ALA A 262 -20.68 -13.28 7.70
N ALA A 263 -20.87 -14.48 7.17
CA ALA A 263 -21.04 -15.71 7.97
C ALA A 263 -19.80 -16.03 8.84
N ARG A 264 -18.65 -15.44 8.57
CA ARG A 264 -17.45 -15.62 9.38
C ARG A 264 -17.52 -14.86 10.70
N GLY A 265 -18.11 -13.69 10.70
CA GLY A 265 -18.25 -12.86 11.90
C GLY A 265 -18.27 -11.36 11.62
N ALA A 266 -18.39 -10.57 12.66
CA ALA A 266 -18.41 -9.12 12.56
C ALA A 266 -17.10 -8.58 11.97
N GLY A 267 -17.20 -7.64 11.02
CA GLY A 267 -16.05 -7.04 10.36
C GLY A 267 -15.50 -7.81 9.15
N TRP A 268 -15.92 -9.08 8.95
CA TRP A 268 -15.59 -9.83 7.76
C TRP A 268 -16.51 -9.43 6.60
N HIS A 269 -15.92 -9.10 5.48
CA HIS A 269 -16.65 -8.71 4.28
C HIS A 269 -15.90 -9.12 3.01
N ASP A 270 -16.54 -9.01 1.87
CA ASP A 270 -15.94 -9.27 0.56
C ASP A 270 -14.87 -8.24 0.23
N TYR A 271 -14.04 -8.54 -0.77
CA TYR A 271 -12.99 -7.63 -1.24
C TYR A 271 -13.61 -6.33 -1.76
N ASP A 272 -13.12 -5.20 -1.30
CA ASP A 272 -13.71 -3.90 -1.62
C ASP A 272 -12.77 -3.00 -2.43
N PHE A 273 -13.39 -2.01 -3.04
CA PHE A 273 -12.72 -1.07 -3.93
C PHE A 273 -11.59 -0.28 -3.27
N LEU A 274 -11.74 0.17 -2.03
CA LEU A 274 -10.66 0.89 -1.35
C LEU A 274 -9.50 -0.01 -0.95
N THR A 275 -9.74 -1.29 -0.75
CA THR A 275 -8.68 -2.29 -0.60
C THR A 275 -7.92 -2.46 -1.92
N GLN A 276 -8.62 -2.48 -3.07
CA GLN A 276 -7.98 -2.50 -4.38
C GLN A 276 -7.12 -1.25 -4.61
N ASP A 277 -7.65 -0.06 -4.31
CA ASP A 277 -6.93 1.21 -4.41
C ASP A 277 -5.66 1.21 -3.55
N LEU A 278 -5.75 0.69 -2.32
CA LEU A 278 -4.62 0.56 -1.42
C LEU A 278 -3.53 -0.34 -2.00
N ILE A 279 -3.89 -1.52 -2.50
CA ILE A 279 -2.93 -2.47 -3.08
C ILE A 279 -2.30 -1.90 -4.35
N GLN A 280 -3.08 -1.25 -5.22
CA GLN A 280 -2.54 -0.57 -6.40
C GLN A 280 -1.60 0.59 -6.04
N THR A 281 -1.92 1.36 -5.00
CA THR A 281 -1.03 2.40 -4.46
C THR A 281 0.32 1.80 -4.08
N LEU A 282 0.32 0.72 -3.32
CA LEU A 282 1.55 0.04 -2.92
C LEU A 282 2.27 -0.55 -4.14
N TRP A 283 1.53 -1.15 -5.08
CA TRP A 283 2.09 -1.71 -6.30
C TRP A 283 2.92 -0.66 -7.07
N TYR A 284 2.31 0.47 -7.43
CA TYR A 284 2.99 1.50 -8.21
C TYR A 284 4.21 2.06 -7.49
N VAL A 285 4.09 2.29 -6.18
CA VAL A 285 5.23 2.77 -5.41
C VAL A 285 6.35 1.74 -5.32
N PHE A 286 6.08 0.45 -5.24
CA PHE A 286 7.14 -0.53 -5.08
C PHE A 286 7.75 -0.99 -6.40
N PHE A 287 6.96 -1.26 -7.41
CA PHE A 287 7.47 -1.75 -8.69
C PHE A 287 7.86 -0.62 -9.66
N CYS A 288 7.29 0.57 -9.50
CA CYS A 288 7.55 1.70 -10.38
C CYS A 288 7.21 1.41 -11.85
N ASP A 289 6.18 0.60 -12.08
CA ASP A 289 5.74 0.16 -13.39
C ASP A 289 4.23 -0.08 -13.40
N MET A 290 3.57 0.32 -14.49
CA MET A 290 2.15 0.05 -14.70
C MET A 290 1.91 -1.34 -15.30
N ASN A 291 2.92 -1.95 -15.91
CA ASN A 291 2.81 -3.30 -16.45
C ASN A 291 3.09 -4.34 -15.37
N SER A 292 2.03 -4.89 -14.83
CA SER A 292 2.12 -5.88 -13.75
C SER A 292 2.81 -7.18 -14.18
N GLU A 293 2.61 -7.63 -15.41
CA GLU A 293 3.15 -8.90 -15.89
C GLU A 293 4.67 -8.85 -16.14
N VAL A 294 5.21 -7.66 -16.44
CA VAL A 294 6.65 -7.46 -16.57
C VAL A 294 7.32 -7.42 -15.20
N SER A 295 6.72 -6.71 -14.26
CA SER A 295 7.29 -6.54 -12.93
C SER A 295 7.14 -7.78 -12.06
N LEU A 296 6.05 -8.52 -12.21
CA LEU A 296 5.74 -9.73 -11.45
C LEU A 296 4.91 -10.69 -12.32
N PRO A 297 5.55 -11.58 -13.08
CA PRO A 297 4.82 -12.49 -13.97
C PRO A 297 3.73 -13.25 -13.23
N GLY A 298 2.51 -13.27 -13.79
CA GLY A 298 1.38 -13.94 -13.20
C GLY A 298 0.33 -14.26 -14.26
N TYR A 299 0.14 -15.53 -14.55
CA TYR A 299 -0.88 -16.00 -15.48
C TYR A 299 -1.25 -17.43 -15.16
N THR A 300 -2.53 -17.69 -15.00
CA THR A 300 -3.00 -19.06 -14.74
C THR A 300 -3.86 -19.61 -15.87
N GLY A 301 -3.79 -19.01 -17.01
CA GLY A 301 -4.40 -19.21 -18.32
C GLY A 301 -5.33 -20.37 -18.56
N GLY A 302 -6.31 -20.14 -19.43
CA GLY A 302 -7.27 -21.10 -19.94
C GLY A 302 -8.64 -20.48 -20.11
N TYR A 303 -8.93 -19.99 -21.30
CA TYR A 303 -10.24 -19.42 -21.58
C TYR A 303 -11.28 -20.54 -21.73
N GLY A 304 -12.37 -20.48 -20.99
CA GLY A 304 -13.61 -21.17 -21.36
C GLY A 304 -13.94 -22.48 -20.65
N SER A 305 -13.19 -22.95 -19.66
CA SER A 305 -13.60 -24.10 -18.86
C SER A 305 -13.21 -23.94 -17.39
N SER A 306 -14.00 -24.51 -16.46
CA SER A 306 -13.70 -24.55 -15.02
C SER A 306 -12.40 -25.28 -14.68
N SER A 307 -11.80 -25.97 -15.64
CA SER A 307 -10.56 -26.72 -15.49
C SER A 307 -9.30 -25.86 -15.37
N TRP A 308 -9.38 -24.56 -15.61
CA TRP A 308 -8.28 -23.62 -15.43
C TRP A 308 -8.17 -23.06 -14.00
N LEU A 309 -9.19 -23.28 -13.18
CA LEU A 309 -9.14 -22.89 -11.76
C LEU A 309 -8.10 -23.75 -11.03
N ARG A 310 -7.33 -23.10 -10.20
CA ARG A 310 -6.30 -23.75 -9.39
C ARG A 310 -6.67 -23.66 -7.92
N PRO A 311 -6.30 -24.68 -7.11
CA PRO A 311 -6.45 -24.58 -5.66
C PRO A 311 -5.70 -23.39 -5.10
N THR A 312 -6.20 -22.80 -4.03
CA THR A 312 -5.59 -21.71 -3.28
C THR A 312 -4.26 -22.14 -2.65
N GLY A 313 -3.37 -21.18 -2.40
CA GLY A 313 -2.12 -21.43 -1.68
C GLY A 313 -0.99 -21.98 -2.57
N ARG A 314 -1.04 -21.76 -3.87
CA ARG A 314 0.04 -22.15 -4.80
C ARG A 314 1.34 -21.44 -4.47
N THR A 315 1.27 -20.19 -4.07
CA THR A 315 2.44 -19.38 -3.75
C THR A 315 3.03 -19.63 -2.36
N LYS A 316 2.46 -20.56 -1.57
CA LYS A 316 2.99 -20.89 -0.22
C LYS A 316 4.45 -21.34 -0.21
N VAL A 317 4.93 -21.86 -1.34
CA VAL A 317 6.33 -22.33 -1.50
C VAL A 317 7.34 -21.19 -1.67
N LEU A 318 6.88 -19.97 -1.97
CA LEU A 318 7.76 -18.81 -2.07
C LEU A 318 8.30 -18.41 -0.70
N THR A 319 9.58 -18.11 -0.64
CA THR A 319 10.26 -17.72 0.60
C THR A 319 10.24 -16.21 0.85
N SER A 320 9.82 -15.42 -0.14
CA SER A 320 9.76 -13.95 -0.08
C SER A 320 8.33 -13.43 -0.22
N ARG A 321 8.08 -12.21 0.24
CA ARG A 321 6.78 -11.53 0.20
C ARG A 321 6.22 -11.28 -1.20
N ASN A 322 7.09 -11.24 -2.19
CA ASN A 322 6.73 -11.06 -3.59
C ASN A 322 7.42 -12.15 -4.41
N GLY A 323 6.79 -12.58 -5.47
CA GLY A 323 7.38 -13.52 -6.39
C GLY A 323 6.35 -14.23 -7.26
N SER A 324 6.86 -15.08 -8.12
CA SER A 324 6.04 -15.91 -8.99
C SER A 324 6.52 -17.34 -8.90
N VAL A 325 5.60 -18.27 -8.99
CA VAL A 325 5.88 -19.70 -9.04
C VAL A 325 5.21 -20.28 -10.28
N ALA A 326 6.03 -20.90 -11.14
CA ALA A 326 5.52 -21.68 -12.25
C ALA A 326 4.87 -22.95 -11.72
N ALA A 327 3.74 -23.35 -12.27
CA ALA A 327 3.17 -24.65 -11.99
C ALA A 327 4.08 -25.72 -12.59
N ASP A 328 4.40 -26.73 -11.78
CA ASP A 328 5.07 -27.92 -12.28
C ASP A 328 4.06 -28.75 -13.10
N ALA A 329 4.17 -28.67 -14.41
CA ALA A 329 3.29 -29.36 -15.33
C ALA A 329 3.37 -30.89 -15.20
N THR A 330 4.40 -31.43 -14.57
CA THR A 330 4.64 -32.88 -14.47
C THR A 330 4.08 -33.52 -13.21
N ASN A 331 3.95 -32.74 -12.12
CA ASN A 331 3.57 -33.25 -10.80
C ASN A 331 2.24 -32.70 -10.27
N ASP A 332 1.61 -31.80 -11.00
CA ASP A 332 0.36 -31.18 -10.57
C ASP A 332 -0.81 -31.84 -11.27
N SER A 333 -1.49 -32.76 -10.59
CA SER A 333 -2.70 -33.42 -11.07
C SER A 333 -3.83 -32.43 -11.37
N ASP A 334 -3.71 -31.21 -10.90
CA ASP A 334 -4.66 -30.12 -11.11
C ASP A 334 -4.35 -29.32 -12.40
N ILE A 335 -3.27 -29.64 -13.13
CA ILE A 335 -2.97 -29.06 -14.42
C ILE A 335 -3.75 -29.84 -15.48
N TYR A 336 -4.78 -29.22 -15.99
CA TYR A 336 -5.54 -29.78 -17.07
C TYR A 336 -4.82 -29.59 -18.42
N ASN A 337 -4.48 -30.72 -19.07
CA ASN A 337 -4.04 -30.76 -20.45
C ASN A 337 -5.22 -30.56 -21.40
N SER A 338 -5.58 -29.35 -21.74
CA SER A 338 -6.41 -29.11 -22.88
C SER A 338 -5.52 -28.88 -24.12
N SER A 339 -5.65 -29.72 -25.11
CA SER A 339 -4.82 -29.78 -26.31
C SER A 339 -4.90 -28.54 -27.22
N SER A 340 -5.71 -27.54 -26.91
CA SER A 340 -5.99 -26.41 -27.81
C SER A 340 -5.40 -25.06 -27.34
N TRP A 341 -4.89 -24.93 -26.08
CA TRP A 341 -4.33 -23.70 -25.56
C TRP A 341 -3.07 -23.97 -24.70
N GLN A 342 -2.23 -24.82 -25.25
CA GLN A 342 -1.04 -25.29 -24.58
C GLN A 342 0.08 -24.26 -24.64
N ASP A 343 0.19 -23.49 -23.60
CA ASP A 343 1.51 -23.14 -23.13
C ASP A 343 1.57 -23.58 -21.66
N SER A 344 1.88 -24.85 -21.44
CA SER A 344 2.08 -25.45 -20.11
C SER A 344 3.16 -24.72 -19.29
N ASN A 345 3.96 -23.88 -19.97
CA ASN A 345 4.95 -23.01 -19.39
C ASN A 345 4.40 -21.69 -18.87
N LYS A 346 3.08 -21.42 -19.02
CA LYS A 346 2.48 -20.12 -18.67
C LYS A 346 1.51 -20.16 -17.49
N ILE A 347 1.40 -21.25 -16.78
CA ILE A 347 0.64 -21.25 -15.54
C ILE A 347 1.56 -20.75 -14.43
N ILE A 348 1.46 -19.45 -14.12
CA ILE A 348 2.29 -18.78 -13.14
C ILE A 348 1.37 -18.16 -12.09
N ALA A 349 1.42 -18.67 -10.87
CA ALA A 349 0.81 -17.99 -9.74
C ALA A 349 1.76 -16.90 -9.23
N ASN A 350 1.23 -15.71 -9.02
CA ASN A 350 2.00 -14.60 -8.47
C ASN A 350 1.62 -14.31 -7.02
N ARG A 351 2.52 -13.61 -6.33
CA ARG A 351 2.30 -13.14 -4.96
C ARG A 351 2.89 -11.74 -4.79
N PHE A 352 2.05 -10.82 -4.39
CA PHE A 352 2.44 -9.46 -4.02
C PHE A 352 2.04 -9.18 -2.59
N LEU A 353 2.98 -8.78 -1.74
CA LEU A 353 2.76 -8.59 -0.29
C LEU A 353 2.04 -9.79 0.34
N TRP A 354 2.49 -11.00 0.03
CA TRP A 354 1.86 -12.27 0.41
C TRP A 354 0.44 -12.51 -0.14
N ILE A 355 -0.14 -11.57 -0.88
CA ILE A 355 -1.45 -11.73 -1.52
C ILE A 355 -1.26 -12.52 -2.83
N GLU A 356 -1.83 -13.72 -2.85
CA GLU A 356 -1.77 -14.63 -4.00
C GLU A 356 -2.67 -14.15 -5.13
N ASN A 357 -2.19 -14.27 -6.36
CA ASN A 357 -2.92 -13.97 -7.59
C ASN A 357 -3.63 -12.61 -7.53
N PHE A 358 -2.90 -11.57 -7.12
CA PHE A 358 -3.43 -10.21 -7.13
C PHE A 358 -4.01 -9.84 -8.52
N PHE A 359 -3.42 -10.37 -9.57
CA PHE A 359 -3.93 -10.32 -10.95
C PHE A 359 -3.63 -11.65 -11.66
N GLY A 360 -4.22 -11.85 -12.84
CA GLY A 360 -3.80 -12.91 -13.80
C GLY A 360 -4.46 -14.27 -13.66
N HIS A 361 -5.36 -14.49 -12.70
CA HIS A 361 -6.03 -15.77 -12.49
C HIS A 361 -7.51 -15.72 -12.89
N ILE A 362 -8.33 -15.09 -12.08
CA ILE A 362 -9.76 -14.93 -12.31
C ILE A 362 -10.17 -13.47 -12.17
N TRP A 363 -11.30 -13.13 -12.76
CA TRP A 363 -11.93 -11.85 -12.48
C TRP A 363 -12.35 -11.80 -11.02
N LYS A 364 -11.95 -10.72 -10.35
CA LYS A 364 -12.30 -10.47 -8.96
C LYS A 364 -13.51 -9.56 -8.90
N THR A 365 -14.50 -9.96 -8.12
CA THR A 365 -15.57 -9.05 -7.73
C THR A 365 -15.04 -8.03 -6.72
N MET A 366 -15.44 -6.78 -6.89
CA MET A 366 -15.15 -5.72 -5.92
C MET A 366 -16.45 -5.14 -5.39
N ASP A 367 -16.54 -5.02 -4.07
CA ASP A 367 -17.66 -4.36 -3.43
C ASP A 367 -17.37 -2.87 -3.14
N GLY A 368 -18.36 -2.13 -2.72
CA GLY A 368 -18.20 -0.74 -2.32
C GLY A 368 -18.07 0.29 -3.45
N ILE A 369 -18.19 -0.11 -4.70
CA ILE A 369 -18.18 0.80 -5.86
C ILE A 369 -19.28 0.45 -6.85
N THR A 370 -19.85 1.49 -7.48
CA THR A 370 -20.68 1.35 -8.68
C THR A 370 -20.50 2.55 -9.59
N PHE A 371 -20.86 2.38 -10.85
CA PHE A 371 -20.88 3.46 -11.84
C PHE A 371 -22.31 3.68 -12.30
N ASP A 372 -22.86 4.85 -11.99
CA ASP A 372 -24.25 5.17 -12.25
C ASP A 372 -24.41 6.53 -12.92
N GLY A 373 -25.23 6.58 -13.94
CA GLY A 373 -25.51 7.80 -14.72
C GLY A 373 -26.94 8.33 -14.59
N ARG A 374 -27.79 7.73 -13.77
CA ARG A 374 -29.21 8.08 -13.70
C ARG A 374 -29.49 9.44 -13.07
N VAL A 375 -28.66 9.87 -12.13
CA VAL A 375 -28.84 11.15 -11.45
C VAL A 375 -28.50 12.33 -12.34
N SER A 376 -27.51 12.19 -13.23
CA SER A 376 -27.00 13.30 -14.05
C SER A 376 -26.99 13.02 -15.56
N GLY A 377 -27.39 11.81 -15.96
CA GLY A 377 -27.21 11.35 -17.33
C GLY A 377 -25.77 10.98 -17.70
N THR A 378 -24.82 11.28 -16.81
CA THR A 378 -23.39 10.99 -16.94
C THR A 378 -23.01 9.96 -15.89
N LYS A 379 -22.26 8.93 -16.29
CA LYS A 379 -21.84 7.91 -15.34
C LYS A 379 -20.82 8.47 -14.34
N HIS A 380 -21.18 8.48 -13.08
CA HIS A 380 -20.31 8.84 -11.97
C HIS A 380 -19.88 7.61 -11.20
N ALA A 381 -18.73 7.69 -10.54
CA ALA A 381 -18.28 6.73 -9.56
C ALA A 381 -18.93 7.03 -8.21
N TRP A 382 -19.64 6.05 -7.66
CA TRP A 382 -20.25 6.08 -6.33
C TRP A 382 -19.55 5.06 -5.46
N ILE A 383 -19.10 5.47 -4.29
CA ILE A 383 -18.34 4.58 -3.39
C ILE A 383 -18.86 4.59 -1.95
N THR A 384 -18.67 3.48 -1.29
CA THR A 384 -18.71 3.35 0.18
C THR A 384 -17.65 2.38 0.65
N ASP A 385 -17.09 2.63 1.84
CA ASP A 385 -16.20 1.67 2.51
C ASP A 385 -16.86 1.07 3.73
N ASP A 386 -18.09 1.44 3.99
CA ASP A 386 -18.88 0.85 5.07
C ASP A 386 -19.45 -0.49 4.61
N PRO A 387 -18.87 -1.62 5.04
CA PRO A 387 -19.35 -2.94 4.60
C PRO A 387 -20.81 -3.21 4.94
N SER A 388 -21.36 -2.52 5.94
CA SER A 388 -22.78 -2.65 6.29
C SER A 388 -23.73 -2.08 5.23
N LYS A 389 -23.18 -1.26 4.32
CA LYS A 389 -23.90 -0.64 3.19
C LYS A 389 -23.70 -1.36 1.86
N PHE A 390 -22.82 -2.36 1.82
CA PHE A 390 -22.59 -3.10 0.59
C PHE A 390 -23.88 -3.76 0.10
N THR A 391 -24.29 -3.38 -1.10
CA THR A 391 -25.58 -3.79 -1.67
C THR A 391 -25.52 -3.82 -3.19
N SER A 392 -26.43 -4.57 -3.80
CA SER A 392 -26.71 -4.53 -5.22
C SER A 392 -28.04 -3.82 -5.52
N ASP A 393 -28.72 -3.34 -4.47
CA ASP A 393 -29.95 -2.58 -4.60
C ASP A 393 -29.64 -1.12 -4.94
N GLU A 394 -30.12 -0.71 -6.06
CA GLU A 394 -29.81 0.55 -6.69
C GLU A 394 -30.29 1.77 -5.90
N ALA A 395 -31.51 1.70 -5.34
CA ALA A 395 -32.06 2.80 -4.55
C ALA A 395 -31.26 3.00 -3.26
N THR A 396 -30.80 1.90 -2.66
CA THR A 396 -29.94 1.92 -1.50
C THR A 396 -28.55 2.48 -1.84
N ILE A 397 -27.98 2.12 -2.99
CA ILE A 397 -26.70 2.69 -3.46
C ILE A 397 -26.80 4.20 -3.54
N LEU A 398 -27.79 4.74 -4.28
CA LEU A 398 -27.94 6.18 -4.48
C LEU A 398 -28.19 6.96 -3.18
N SER A 399 -28.71 6.29 -2.15
CA SER A 399 -28.97 6.93 -0.85
C SER A 399 -27.84 6.80 0.16
N THR A 400 -26.95 5.80 -0.01
CA THR A 400 -25.96 5.47 1.01
C THR A 400 -24.52 5.56 0.52
N TYR A 401 -24.25 5.40 -0.79
CA TYR A 401 -22.93 5.60 -1.37
C TYR A 401 -22.70 7.08 -1.65
N LYS A 402 -21.46 7.49 -1.58
CA LYS A 402 -21.05 8.86 -1.88
C LYS A 402 -20.72 8.99 -3.36
N ASP A 403 -21.36 9.95 -4.03
CA ASP A 403 -20.92 10.38 -5.36
C ASP A 403 -19.56 11.07 -5.26
N MET A 404 -18.60 10.56 -5.98
CA MET A 404 -17.25 11.10 -6.00
C MET A 404 -17.07 12.25 -6.97
N GLY A 405 -18.09 12.56 -7.77
CA GLY A 405 -17.98 13.56 -8.84
C GLY A 405 -17.01 13.16 -9.95
N ILE A 406 -16.52 11.90 -9.94
CA ILE A 406 -15.62 11.39 -10.98
C ILE A 406 -16.48 10.88 -12.12
N VAL A 407 -16.39 11.56 -13.26
CA VAL A 407 -17.08 11.18 -14.48
C VAL A 407 -16.30 10.06 -15.17
N ILE A 408 -16.99 8.95 -15.43
CA ILE A 408 -16.42 7.87 -16.20
C ILE A 408 -16.55 8.22 -17.70
N PRO A 409 -15.44 8.28 -18.43
CA PRO A 409 -15.49 8.58 -19.86
C PRO A 409 -16.30 7.50 -20.60
N SER A 410 -17.09 7.95 -21.59
CA SER A 410 -17.76 7.03 -22.48
C SER A 410 -16.72 6.25 -23.27
N SER A 411 -16.84 4.93 -23.21
CA SER A 411 -15.95 4.03 -23.94
C SER A 411 -16.57 3.63 -25.28
N PRO A 412 -15.87 3.74 -26.40
CA PRO A 412 -16.24 3.01 -27.61
C PRO A 412 -16.08 1.51 -27.36
N ASN A 413 -16.65 0.66 -28.23
CA ASN A 413 -16.73 -0.79 -28.05
C ASN A 413 -15.39 -1.51 -27.84
N GLU A 414 -14.28 -0.87 -28.11
CA GLU A 414 -12.92 -1.36 -27.86
C GLU A 414 -12.13 -0.19 -27.31
N ALA A 415 -11.95 -0.17 -26.02
CA ALA A 415 -11.30 0.92 -25.32
C ALA A 415 -10.06 0.46 -24.56
N TRP A 416 -9.05 1.30 -24.55
CA TRP A 416 -7.91 1.15 -23.67
C TRP A 416 -7.79 2.36 -22.73
N LEU A 417 -7.24 2.12 -21.56
CA LEU A 417 -6.93 3.16 -20.61
C LEU A 417 -5.86 4.08 -21.16
N LYS A 418 -6.12 5.38 -21.19
CA LYS A 418 -5.11 6.42 -21.48
C LYS A 418 -4.54 7.04 -20.22
N SER A 419 -5.42 7.37 -19.29
CA SER A 419 -5.02 7.91 -18.00
C SER A 419 -6.05 7.61 -16.93
N PHE A 420 -5.61 7.60 -15.69
CA PHE A 420 -6.48 7.48 -14.52
C PHE A 420 -6.27 8.67 -13.56
N GLY A 421 -7.27 8.89 -12.74
CA GLY A 421 -7.30 9.92 -11.72
C GLY A 421 -7.31 9.33 -10.32
N LYS A 422 -8.13 9.94 -9.46
CA LYS A 422 -8.30 9.50 -8.08
C LYS A 422 -8.82 8.05 -8.04
N TYR A 423 -8.29 7.27 -7.12
CA TYR A 423 -8.59 5.84 -6.95
C TYR A 423 -8.31 4.97 -8.19
N PHE A 424 -7.40 5.41 -9.04
CA PHE A 424 -7.07 4.76 -10.31
C PHE A 424 -8.29 4.56 -11.23
N ILE A 425 -9.33 5.37 -11.03
CA ILE A 425 -10.50 5.37 -11.90
C ILE A 425 -10.11 6.02 -13.24
N PRO A 426 -10.49 5.44 -14.40
CA PRO A 426 -10.21 6.03 -15.70
C PRO A 426 -10.73 7.48 -15.82
N VAL A 427 -9.89 8.38 -16.29
CA VAL A 427 -10.24 9.76 -16.64
C VAL A 427 -10.29 9.92 -18.16
N GLU A 428 -9.39 9.23 -18.86
CA GLU A 428 -9.37 9.21 -20.32
C GLU A 428 -9.30 7.77 -20.82
N MET A 429 -10.09 7.51 -21.86
CA MET A 429 -10.10 6.25 -22.58
C MET A 429 -9.79 6.49 -24.05
N GLY A 430 -9.02 5.59 -24.67
CA GLY A 430 -8.82 5.54 -26.11
C GLY A 430 -9.80 4.55 -26.75
N GLY A 431 -10.05 4.66 -28.04
CA GLY A 431 -10.91 3.75 -28.78
C GLY A 431 -10.34 3.45 -30.17
N GLY A 432 -10.69 2.29 -30.73
CA GLY A 432 -10.39 1.91 -32.13
C GLY A 432 -9.30 0.86 -32.32
N GLY A 433 -9.13 -0.10 -31.42
CA GLY A 433 -8.25 -1.25 -31.62
C GLY A 433 -8.67 -2.48 -30.81
N ASN A 434 -8.24 -3.66 -31.23
CA ASN A 434 -8.60 -4.96 -30.66
C ASN A 434 -7.83 -5.27 -29.33
N ASN A 435 -7.50 -4.30 -28.53
CA ASN A 435 -6.75 -4.51 -27.32
C ASN A 435 -7.66 -4.31 -26.09
N TYR A 436 -7.92 -5.41 -25.40
CA TYR A 436 -8.51 -5.39 -24.06
C TYR A 436 -7.41 -5.02 -23.05
N THR A 437 -7.67 -4.03 -22.24
CA THR A 437 -6.87 -3.73 -21.04
C THR A 437 -7.54 -4.31 -19.80
#